data_963b15dfccbc32e6fc3c5d50bb202c6c
#
_entry.id   963b15dfccbc32e6fc3c5d50bb202c6c
#
_cell.length_a   1.000
_cell.length_b   1.000
_cell.length_c   1.000
_cell.angle_alpha   90.00
_cell.angle_beta   90.00
_cell.angle_gamma   90.00
#
_symmetry.space_group_name_H-M   'P 1'
#
loop_
_entity.id
_entity.type
_entity.pdbx_description
1 polymer ?
#
loop_
_entity_poly.entity_id
_entity_poly.type
_entity_poly.pdbx_seq_one_letter_code
_entity_poly.pdbx_strand_id
1 'polypeptide(L)'
;ETEHKSVTFDVFQDAVGSYPQRVAGMLIASAIFLPMVEGHMLYLLYKEKQLLNWRSMLNCLKLQVGPKGLLTRLFAGHYFPYYLPSFHPWDDDNRSQIRKWKEAFNATGDTAKAYEAFLHSAGTKGAGVNAALAA
;
A
#
# COMPACT_ATOMS: atom_id res chain seq x y z
N GLU A 1 -11.34 2.59 4.77
CA GLU A 1 -10.66 2.12 3.54
C GLU A 1 -10.32 0.62 3.59
N THR A 2 -9.73 0.14 4.70
CA THR A 2 -9.33 -1.27 4.81
C THR A 2 -10.52 -2.25 4.72
N GLU A 3 -11.70 -1.86 5.18
CA GLU A 3 -12.92 -2.67 5.09
C GLU A 3 -13.45 -2.78 3.66
N HIS A 4 -13.20 -1.74 2.84
CA HIS A 4 -13.69 -1.65 1.47
C HIS A 4 -12.70 -2.14 0.41
N LYS A 5 -11.52 -2.63 0.83
CA LYS A 5 -10.44 -2.96 -0.12
C LYS A 5 -10.79 -4.00 -1.17
N SER A 6 -11.76 -4.89 -0.90
CA SER A 6 -12.19 -5.89 -1.87
C SER A 6 -13.42 -5.50 -2.68
N VAL A 7 -14.20 -4.52 -2.23
CA VAL A 7 -15.51 -4.20 -2.84
C VAL A 7 -15.39 -3.93 -4.34
N THR A 8 -14.46 -3.07 -4.74
CA THR A 8 -14.25 -2.76 -6.16
C THR A 8 -13.77 -3.98 -6.95
N PHE A 9 -12.93 -4.81 -6.32
CA PHE A 9 -12.44 -6.05 -6.94
C PHE A 9 -13.58 -7.06 -7.12
N ASP A 10 -14.40 -7.26 -6.11
CA ASP A 10 -15.52 -8.20 -6.13
C ASP A 10 -16.57 -7.78 -7.16
N VAL A 11 -16.94 -6.49 -7.19
CA VAL A 11 -17.84 -5.93 -8.22
C VAL A 11 -17.29 -6.12 -9.63
N PHE A 12 -15.98 -5.91 -9.82
CA PHE A 12 -15.36 -6.17 -11.12
C PHE A 12 -15.43 -7.66 -11.50
N GLN A 13 -15.16 -8.56 -10.56
CA GLN A 13 -15.22 -10.01 -10.80
C GLN A 13 -16.63 -10.47 -11.13
N ASP A 14 -17.64 -9.94 -10.44
CA ASP A 14 -19.05 -10.27 -10.69
C ASP A 14 -19.55 -9.71 -12.04
N ALA A 15 -19.17 -8.48 -12.38
CA ALA A 15 -19.66 -7.79 -13.57
C ALA A 15 -18.92 -8.22 -14.86
N VAL A 16 -17.63 -8.47 -14.79
CA VAL A 16 -16.75 -8.70 -15.95
C VAL A 16 -16.05 -10.05 -15.87
N GLY A 17 -15.51 -10.41 -14.70
CA GLY A 17 -14.88 -11.71 -14.42
C GLY A 17 -13.64 -12.05 -15.26
N SER A 18 -13.13 -11.11 -16.05
CA SER A 18 -12.08 -11.36 -17.03
C SER A 18 -10.69 -11.06 -16.48
N TYR A 19 -9.88 -12.09 -16.27
CA TYR A 19 -8.48 -11.95 -15.86
C TYR A 19 -7.65 -11.05 -16.80
N PRO A 20 -7.69 -11.19 -18.15
CA PRO A 20 -6.92 -10.32 -19.04
C PRO A 20 -7.33 -8.84 -18.91
N GLN A 21 -8.61 -8.55 -18.73
CA GLN A 21 -9.08 -7.17 -18.55
C GLN A 21 -8.63 -6.59 -17.21
N ARG A 22 -8.59 -7.39 -16.14
CA ARG A 22 -8.04 -7.00 -14.84
C ARG A 22 -6.56 -6.62 -14.96
N VAL A 23 -5.77 -7.47 -15.60
CA VAL A 23 -4.34 -7.20 -15.84
C VAL A 23 -4.13 -5.96 -16.70
N ALA A 24 -4.87 -5.84 -17.81
CA ALA A 24 -4.79 -4.66 -18.69
C ALA A 24 -5.16 -3.39 -17.95
N GLY A 25 -6.23 -3.39 -17.15
CA GLY A 25 -6.65 -2.25 -16.33
C GLY A 25 -5.55 -1.80 -15.36
N MET A 26 -4.90 -2.74 -14.66
CA MET A 26 -3.79 -2.43 -13.74
C MET A 26 -2.58 -1.85 -14.48
N LEU A 27 -2.23 -2.40 -15.64
CA LEU A 27 -1.12 -1.89 -16.45
C LEU A 27 -1.40 -0.47 -16.96
N ILE A 28 -2.61 -0.21 -17.45
CA ILE A 28 -3.02 1.12 -17.91
C ILE A 28 -3.02 2.11 -16.74
N ALA A 29 -3.63 1.73 -15.61
CA ALA A 29 -3.64 2.56 -14.41
C ALA A 29 -2.21 2.89 -13.94
N SER A 30 -1.30 1.91 -13.94
CA SER A 30 0.10 2.12 -13.56
C SER A 30 0.84 3.03 -14.54
N ALA A 31 0.61 2.84 -15.86
CA ALA A 31 1.22 3.65 -16.92
C ALA A 31 0.78 5.13 -16.87
N ILE A 32 -0.40 5.42 -16.33
CA ILE A 32 -0.90 6.79 -16.15
C ILE A 32 -0.47 7.33 -14.78
N PHE A 33 -0.69 6.56 -13.72
CA PHE A 33 -0.52 7.02 -12.34
C PHE A 33 0.94 7.28 -11.99
N LEU A 34 1.86 6.37 -12.34
CA LEU A 34 3.27 6.53 -11.98
C LEU A 34 3.90 7.78 -12.61
N PRO A 35 3.79 8.04 -13.93
CA PRO A 35 4.32 9.27 -14.51
C PRO A 35 3.63 10.54 -13.96
N MET A 36 2.34 10.46 -13.63
CA MET A 36 1.63 11.60 -13.04
C MET A 36 2.18 11.94 -11.64
N VAL A 37 2.42 10.96 -10.79
CA VAL A 37 3.00 11.16 -9.45
C VAL A 37 4.42 11.69 -9.56
N GLU A 38 5.25 11.08 -10.42
CA GLU A 38 6.64 11.51 -10.63
C GLU A 38 6.70 12.94 -11.23
N GLY A 39 5.86 13.23 -12.21
CA GLY A 39 5.76 14.55 -12.82
C GLY A 39 5.34 15.61 -11.79
N HIS A 40 4.39 15.28 -10.91
CA HIS A 40 3.98 16.18 -9.83
C HIS A 40 5.12 16.42 -8.81
N MET A 41 5.84 15.37 -8.44
CA MET A 41 7.01 15.49 -7.57
C MET A 41 8.08 16.38 -8.19
N LEU A 42 8.43 16.16 -9.46
CA LEU A 42 9.40 17.00 -10.17
C LEU A 42 8.94 18.46 -10.28
N TYR A 43 7.63 18.67 -10.51
CA TYR A 43 7.05 20.02 -10.52
C TYR A 43 7.21 20.72 -9.16
N LEU A 44 6.96 20.03 -8.04
CA LEU A 44 7.16 20.60 -6.71
C LEU A 44 8.65 20.94 -6.46
N LEU A 45 9.57 20.05 -6.81
CA LEU A 45 11.01 20.32 -6.72
C LEU A 45 11.45 21.50 -7.57
N TYR A 46 10.85 21.66 -8.77
CA TYR A 46 11.09 22.82 -9.62
C TYR A 46 10.61 24.12 -8.96
N LYS A 47 9.38 24.14 -8.42
CA LYS A 47 8.80 25.30 -7.71
C LYS A 47 9.66 25.72 -6.52
N GLU A 48 10.15 24.75 -5.74
CA GLU A 48 11.03 24.99 -4.58
C GLU A 48 12.49 25.28 -4.97
N LYS A 49 12.80 25.39 -6.27
CA LYS A 49 14.17 25.58 -6.79
C LYS A 49 15.18 24.52 -6.32
N GLN A 50 14.69 23.32 -6.01
CA GLN A 50 15.47 22.18 -5.52
C GLN A 50 15.88 21.21 -6.62
N LEU A 51 15.42 21.38 -7.86
CA LEU A 51 15.64 20.45 -8.96
C LEU A 51 17.13 20.26 -9.26
N LEU A 52 17.94 21.33 -9.14
CA LEU A 52 19.40 21.27 -9.35
C LEU A 52 20.18 20.95 -8.07
N ASN A 53 19.51 20.81 -6.94
CA ASN A 53 20.12 20.43 -5.68
C ASN A 53 20.27 18.91 -5.63
N TRP A 54 21.46 18.39 -5.90
CA TRP A 54 21.74 16.96 -5.95
C TRP A 54 21.41 16.22 -4.63
N ARG A 55 21.54 16.89 -3.47
CA ARG A 55 21.18 16.30 -2.17
C ARG A 55 19.67 16.10 -2.05
N SER A 56 18.88 17.08 -2.48
CA SER A 56 17.42 16.97 -2.53
C SER A 56 16.99 15.86 -3.48
N MET A 57 17.58 15.78 -4.65
CA MET A 57 17.31 14.71 -5.62
C MET A 57 17.66 13.32 -5.08
N LEU A 58 18.82 13.17 -4.43
CA LEU A 58 19.21 11.91 -3.78
C LEU A 58 18.25 11.52 -2.63
N ASN A 59 17.80 12.49 -1.84
CA ASN A 59 16.85 12.23 -0.77
C ASN A 59 15.49 11.79 -1.33
N CYS A 60 15.00 12.44 -2.38
CA CYS A 60 13.78 11.99 -3.09
C CYS A 60 13.95 10.57 -3.65
N LEU A 61 15.06 10.28 -4.30
CA LEU A 61 15.33 8.94 -4.83
C LEU A 61 15.39 7.89 -3.71
N LYS A 62 16.05 8.19 -2.59
CA LYS A 62 16.09 7.29 -1.42
C LYS A 62 14.71 7.07 -0.82
N LEU A 63 13.87 8.12 -0.79
CA LEU A 63 12.50 8.01 -0.31
C LEU A 63 11.64 7.11 -1.21
N GLN A 64 11.91 7.11 -2.51
CA GLN A 64 11.17 6.29 -3.47
C GLN A 64 11.69 4.84 -3.55
N VAL A 65 12.99 4.65 -3.79
CA VAL A 65 13.59 3.33 -4.10
C VAL A 65 14.56 2.82 -3.03
N GLY A 66 14.68 3.51 -1.89
CA GLY A 66 15.47 3.02 -0.75
C GLY A 66 14.86 1.75 -0.12
N PRO A 67 15.57 1.08 0.81
CA PRO A 67 15.07 -0.15 1.47
C PRO A 67 13.69 0.00 2.14
N LYS A 68 13.35 1.22 2.55
CA LYS A 68 12.04 1.59 3.10
C LYS A 68 11.27 2.51 2.15
N GLY A 69 11.68 2.59 0.89
CA GLY A 69 11.11 3.49 -0.11
C GLY A 69 9.68 3.11 -0.49
N LEU A 70 8.91 4.11 -0.93
CA LEU A 70 7.51 3.96 -1.30
C LEU A 70 7.34 2.95 -2.44
N LEU A 71 8.08 3.12 -3.53
CA LEU A 71 8.02 2.21 -4.68
C LEU A 71 8.54 0.82 -4.33
N THR A 72 9.62 0.72 -3.54
CA THR A 72 10.15 -0.57 -3.08
C THR A 72 9.09 -1.34 -2.31
N ARG A 73 8.37 -0.71 -1.38
CA ARG A 73 7.30 -1.35 -0.62
C ARG A 73 6.10 -1.71 -1.50
N LEU A 74 5.73 -0.82 -2.42
CA LEU A 74 4.63 -1.06 -3.35
C LEU A 74 4.91 -2.29 -4.22
N PHE A 75 6.08 -2.33 -4.87
CA PHE A 75 6.43 -3.43 -5.78
C PHE A 75 6.74 -4.73 -5.03
N ALA A 76 7.48 -4.67 -3.91
CA ALA A 76 7.85 -5.88 -3.17
C ALA A 76 6.66 -6.55 -2.46
N GLY A 77 5.64 -5.76 -2.03
CA GLY A 77 4.58 -6.28 -1.17
C GLY A 77 3.27 -6.59 -1.88
N HIS A 78 2.77 -5.69 -2.73
CA HIS A 78 1.37 -5.74 -3.15
C HIS A 78 1.15 -5.69 -4.66
N TYR A 79 2.09 -5.13 -5.42
CA TYR A 79 1.91 -4.92 -6.85
C TYR A 79 1.94 -6.22 -7.65
N PHE A 80 2.98 -7.04 -7.47
CA PHE A 80 3.14 -8.28 -8.23
C PHE A 80 2.12 -9.36 -7.90
N PRO A 81 1.72 -9.60 -6.63
CA PRO A 81 0.67 -10.54 -6.32
C PRO A 81 -0.65 -10.28 -7.06
N TYR A 82 -0.96 -9.00 -7.36
CA TYR A 82 -2.16 -8.64 -8.11
C TYR A 82 -2.28 -9.32 -9.48
N TYR A 83 -1.14 -9.65 -10.10
CA TYR A 83 -1.10 -10.32 -11.41
C TYR A 83 -1.29 -11.84 -11.33
N LEU A 84 -1.39 -12.44 -10.16
CA LEU A 84 -1.71 -13.85 -10.04
C LEU A 84 -3.19 -14.09 -10.37
N PRO A 85 -3.51 -15.15 -11.15
CA PRO A 85 -4.91 -15.49 -11.46
C PRO A 85 -5.76 -15.74 -10.22
N SER A 86 -5.17 -16.33 -9.18
CA SER A 86 -5.80 -16.63 -7.89
C SER A 86 -5.83 -15.47 -6.90
N PHE A 87 -5.30 -14.30 -7.26
CA PHE A 87 -5.21 -13.15 -6.34
C PHE A 87 -6.59 -12.69 -5.88
N HIS A 88 -6.68 -12.46 -4.57
CA HIS A 88 -7.79 -11.76 -3.94
C HIS A 88 -7.26 -10.72 -2.93
N PRO A 89 -7.89 -9.52 -2.81
CA PRO A 89 -7.43 -8.50 -1.85
C PRO A 89 -7.39 -8.98 -0.39
N TRP A 90 -8.17 -10.00 -0.02
CA TRP A 90 -8.16 -10.61 1.30
C TRP A 90 -7.05 -11.66 1.51
N ASP A 91 -6.21 -11.94 0.52
CA ASP A 91 -5.02 -12.78 0.71
C ASP A 91 -4.08 -12.15 1.75
N ASP A 92 -4.06 -10.81 1.84
CA ASP A 92 -3.50 -10.07 2.98
C ASP A 92 -4.62 -9.78 4.00
N ASP A 93 -4.93 -10.78 4.84
CA ASP A 93 -5.99 -10.66 5.85
C ASP A 93 -5.57 -9.77 7.03
N ASN A 94 -6.14 -8.58 7.09
CA ASN A 94 -5.97 -7.61 8.16
C ASN A 94 -7.26 -7.39 9.01
N ARG A 95 -8.26 -8.26 8.87
CA ARG A 95 -9.53 -8.19 9.65
C ARG A 95 -9.33 -8.21 11.16
N SER A 96 -8.31 -8.94 11.62
CA SER A 96 -7.96 -8.96 13.05
C SER A 96 -7.51 -7.59 13.58
N GLN A 97 -6.82 -6.81 12.75
CA GLN A 97 -6.38 -5.45 13.11
C GLN A 97 -7.56 -4.48 13.15
N ILE A 98 -8.45 -4.56 12.16
CA ILE A 98 -9.69 -3.76 12.12
C ILE A 98 -10.53 -4.04 13.35
N ARG A 99 -10.71 -5.33 13.72
CA ARG A 99 -11.48 -5.73 14.90
C ARG A 99 -10.90 -5.13 16.18
N LYS A 100 -9.59 -5.22 16.40
CA LYS A 100 -8.94 -4.65 17.58
C LYS A 100 -9.08 -3.12 17.64
N TRP A 101 -8.99 -2.45 16.49
CA TRP A 101 -9.22 -1.01 16.43
C TRP A 101 -10.67 -0.67 16.83
N LYS A 102 -11.66 -1.40 16.29
CA LYS A 102 -13.07 -1.21 16.61
C LYS A 102 -13.36 -1.50 18.08
N GLU A 103 -12.84 -2.58 18.64
CA GLU A 103 -12.97 -2.92 20.06
C GLU A 103 -12.42 -1.81 20.95
N ALA A 104 -11.21 -1.31 20.67
CA ALA A 104 -10.61 -0.22 21.43
C ALA A 104 -11.39 1.10 21.27
N PHE A 105 -11.87 1.41 20.08
CA PHE A 105 -12.69 2.60 19.84
C PHE A 105 -14.03 2.53 20.57
N ASN A 106 -14.73 1.39 20.49
CA ASN A 106 -16.01 1.20 21.16
C ASN A 106 -15.88 1.26 22.70
N ALA A 107 -14.74 0.81 23.23
CA ALA A 107 -14.49 0.84 24.67
C ALA A 107 -14.12 2.22 25.20
N THR A 108 -13.48 3.07 24.41
CA THR A 108 -12.91 4.33 24.88
C THR A 108 -13.49 5.58 24.24
N GLY A 109 -14.14 5.46 23.07
CA GLY A 109 -14.56 6.59 22.24
C GLY A 109 -13.37 7.44 21.70
N ASP A 110 -12.13 6.97 21.88
CA ASP A 110 -10.91 7.72 21.60
C ASP A 110 -10.18 7.10 20.40
N THR A 111 -10.08 7.86 19.31
CA THR A 111 -9.40 7.43 18.07
C THR A 111 -7.90 7.23 18.25
N ALA A 112 -7.24 7.99 19.15
CA ALA A 112 -5.81 7.84 19.39
C ALA A 112 -5.50 6.50 20.06
N LYS A 113 -6.27 6.11 21.08
CA LYS A 113 -6.14 4.79 21.74
C LYS A 113 -6.47 3.64 20.81
N ALA A 114 -7.49 3.81 19.95
CA ALA A 114 -7.82 2.84 18.92
C ALA A 114 -6.68 2.66 17.91
N TYR A 115 -6.01 3.77 17.54
CA TYR A 115 -4.85 3.72 16.64
C TYR A 115 -3.63 3.05 17.28
N GLU A 116 -3.35 3.30 18.55
CA GLU A 116 -2.31 2.57 19.30
C GLU A 116 -2.57 1.07 19.33
N ALA A 117 -3.79 0.65 19.61
CA ALA A 117 -4.18 -0.77 19.58
C ALA A 117 -3.98 -1.41 18.18
N PHE A 118 -4.27 -0.65 17.12
CA PHE A 118 -3.99 -1.07 15.74
C PHE A 118 -2.48 -1.24 15.50
N LEU A 119 -1.64 -0.27 15.89
CA LEU A 119 -0.19 -0.32 15.71
C LEU A 119 0.43 -1.51 16.45
N HIS A 120 0.04 -1.75 17.69
CA HIS A 120 0.50 -2.93 18.45
C HIS A 120 0.15 -4.25 17.76
N SER A 121 -1.04 -4.33 17.15
CA SER A 121 -1.45 -5.53 16.42
C SER A 121 -0.71 -5.71 15.08
N ALA A 122 -0.32 -4.63 14.43
CA ALA A 122 0.46 -4.64 13.19
C ALA A 122 1.94 -5.01 13.46
N GLY A 123 2.53 -4.51 14.54
CA GLY A 123 3.91 -4.82 14.96
C GLY A 123 4.13 -6.29 15.30
N THR A 124 3.14 -6.94 15.92
CA THR A 124 3.20 -8.40 16.24
C THR A 124 3.15 -9.27 14.98
N LYS A 125 2.49 -8.87 13.90
CA LYS A 125 2.52 -9.60 12.62
C LYS A 125 3.91 -9.52 11.96
N GLY A 126 4.56 -8.34 11.99
CA GLY A 126 5.91 -8.15 11.43
C GLY A 126 6.98 -8.97 12.16
N ALA A 127 6.86 -9.15 13.46
CA ALA A 127 7.78 -9.97 14.25
C ALA A 127 7.63 -11.48 13.95
N GLY A 128 6.41 -11.96 13.69
CA GLY A 128 6.15 -13.36 13.34
C GLY A 128 6.69 -13.77 11.97
N VAL A 129 6.60 -12.87 10.98
CA VAL A 129 7.14 -13.11 9.62
C VAL A 129 8.67 -13.14 9.63
N ASN A 130 9.31 -12.25 10.41
CA ASN A 130 10.77 -12.23 10.53
C ASN A 130 11.31 -13.45 11.30
N ALA A 131 10.57 -13.99 12.26
CA ALA A 131 10.94 -15.21 12.96
C ALA A 131 10.82 -16.47 12.08
N ALA A 132 9.83 -16.51 11.18
CA ALA A 132 9.64 -17.62 10.23
C ALA A 132 10.66 -17.62 9.06
N LEU A 133 11.27 -16.45 8.75
CA LEU A 133 12.34 -16.34 7.75
C LEU A 133 13.73 -16.57 8.32
N ALA A 134 13.88 -16.61 9.65
CA ALA A 134 15.15 -16.84 10.37
C ALA A 134 15.30 -18.27 10.88
N ALA A 135 14.31 -19.13 10.70
CA ALA A 135 14.30 -20.56 11.03
C ALA A 135 14.40 -21.43 9.77
#